data_075f89553922970ea7c52297236b627d
#
_entry.id   075f89553922970ea7c52297236b627d
#
_cell.length_a   1.000
_cell.length_b   1.000
_cell.length_c   1.000
_cell.angle_alpha   90.00
_cell.angle_beta   90.00
_cell.angle_gamma   90.00
#
_symmetry.space_group_name_H-M   'P 1'
#
loop_
_entity.id
_entity.type
_entity.pdbx_description
1 polymer ?
#
loop_
_entity_poly.entity_id
_entity_poly.type
_entity_poly.pdbx_seq_one_letter_code
_entity_poly.pdbx_strand_id
1 'polypeptide(L)'
;MTATKHTQRLTWWELWPMLGWGLFVAYLYAKGRMTLFLRPLYGHLAAGAAAMLLLCFVCGWFVRRRSLKREAEGEHVHEGHACGEAPSAWRYVWSLAFLIPIVIGLALPERGLNALAALQRGAGDPAMAAELAAQQQLAEAREEQGYGWTTVLGVAQRLEMPEAQKVGAVGFVVRNEKTPADQFLLVRFLISCCAADASPVAVPVKWPEAHTLENNQWVKVFGQTDPEAKVLVADKVEPAREPANPYM
;
A
#
# COMPACT_ATOMS: atom_id res chain seq x y z
N MET A 1 -48.41 -15.34 14.36
CA MET A 1 -46.98 -15.59 14.04
C MET A 1 -46.15 -14.49 14.68
N THR A 2 -45.71 -14.66 15.92
CA THR A 2 -44.93 -13.71 16.68
C THR A 2 -43.44 -14.08 16.47
N ALA A 3 -42.75 -13.22 15.72
CA ALA A 3 -41.31 -13.35 15.54
C ALA A 3 -40.59 -13.15 16.89
N THR A 4 -40.08 -14.20 17.46
CA THR A 4 -39.20 -14.17 18.63
C THR A 4 -37.91 -13.47 18.24
N LYS A 5 -37.74 -12.22 18.65
CA LYS A 5 -36.47 -11.50 18.55
C LYS A 5 -35.45 -12.22 19.46
N HIS A 6 -34.63 -13.08 18.85
CA HIS A 6 -33.41 -13.57 19.44
C HIS A 6 -32.44 -12.36 19.57
N THR A 7 -32.46 -11.69 20.70
CA THR A 7 -31.40 -10.76 21.06
C THR A 7 -30.15 -11.57 21.44
N GLN A 8 -29.30 -11.87 20.47
CA GLN A 8 -27.99 -12.44 20.76
C GLN A 8 -27.22 -11.45 21.64
N ARG A 9 -26.91 -11.83 22.87
CA ARG A 9 -26.10 -11.03 23.79
C ARG A 9 -24.68 -10.97 23.24
N LEU A 10 -24.25 -9.78 22.82
CA LEU A 10 -22.86 -9.52 22.43
C LEU A 10 -21.91 -9.91 23.56
N THR A 11 -21.03 -10.85 23.32
CA THR A 11 -20.03 -11.28 24.30
C THR A 11 -18.79 -10.40 24.20
N TRP A 12 -18.02 -10.26 25.28
CA TRP A 12 -16.77 -9.49 25.28
C TRP A 12 -15.80 -9.95 24.18
N TRP A 13 -15.75 -11.22 23.86
CA TRP A 13 -14.89 -11.81 22.86
C TRP A 13 -15.18 -11.38 21.43
N GLU A 14 -16.39 -10.91 21.16
CA GLU A 14 -16.79 -10.37 19.86
C GLU A 14 -16.37 -8.91 19.66
N LEU A 15 -16.14 -8.19 20.77
CA LEU A 15 -15.76 -6.79 20.73
C LEU A 15 -14.24 -6.58 20.60
N TRP A 16 -13.41 -7.48 21.18
CA TRP A 16 -11.96 -7.34 21.18
C TRP A 16 -11.32 -7.26 19.78
N PRO A 17 -11.73 -8.05 18.77
CA PRO A 17 -11.20 -7.91 17.42
C PRO A 17 -11.46 -6.54 16.82
N MET A 18 -12.63 -5.93 17.08
CA MET A 18 -12.95 -4.59 16.59
C MET A 18 -12.02 -3.53 17.19
N LEU A 19 -11.72 -3.63 18.47
CA LEU A 19 -10.76 -2.76 19.14
C LEU A 19 -9.35 -2.96 18.55
N GLY A 20 -8.91 -4.23 18.44
CA GLY A 20 -7.58 -4.57 17.92
C GLY A 20 -7.35 -4.04 16.51
N TRP A 21 -8.26 -4.30 15.60
CA TRP A 21 -8.19 -3.82 14.22
C TRP A 21 -8.30 -2.30 14.12
N GLY A 22 -9.23 -1.69 14.86
CA GLY A 22 -9.38 -0.23 14.88
C GLY A 22 -8.10 0.48 15.33
N LEU A 23 -7.46 0.00 16.41
CA LEU A 23 -6.21 0.55 16.92
C LEU A 23 -5.04 0.29 15.97
N PHE A 24 -4.96 -0.90 15.37
CA PHE A 24 -3.89 -1.25 14.43
C PHE A 24 -3.91 -0.35 13.19
N VAL A 25 -5.07 -0.19 12.55
CA VAL A 25 -5.22 0.68 11.38
C VAL A 25 -4.97 2.14 11.75
N ALA A 26 -5.46 2.61 12.91
CA ALA A 26 -5.19 3.95 13.40
C ALA A 26 -3.69 4.18 13.64
N TYR A 27 -2.98 3.19 14.18
CA TYR A 27 -1.53 3.24 14.36
C TYR A 27 -0.78 3.36 13.03
N LEU A 28 -1.12 2.52 12.02
CA LEU A 28 -0.51 2.58 10.69
C LEU A 28 -0.76 3.94 10.02
N TYR A 29 -1.97 4.48 10.17
CA TYR A 29 -2.32 5.79 9.64
C TYR A 29 -1.52 6.91 10.31
N ALA A 30 -1.45 6.92 11.64
CA ALA A 30 -0.72 7.93 12.41
C ALA A 30 0.80 7.91 12.13
N LYS A 31 1.36 6.74 11.81
CA LYS A 31 2.76 6.59 11.42
C LYS A 31 3.03 6.92 9.94
N GLY A 32 1.98 7.25 9.16
CA GLY A 32 2.11 7.48 7.71
C GLY A 32 2.45 6.23 6.89
N ARG A 33 2.36 5.03 7.49
CA ARG A 33 2.75 3.76 6.86
C ARG A 33 1.69 3.17 5.94
N MET A 34 0.49 3.74 5.96
CA MET A 34 -0.61 3.33 5.06
C MET A 34 -0.23 3.51 3.57
N THR A 35 0.62 4.49 3.26
CA THR A 35 1.09 4.74 1.89
C THR A 35 1.96 3.62 1.32
N LEU A 36 2.50 2.72 2.16
CA LEU A 36 3.22 1.52 1.73
C LEU A 36 2.28 0.40 1.25
N PHE A 37 1.00 0.46 1.59
CA PHE A 37 0.03 -0.59 1.29
C PHE A 37 -1.11 -0.10 0.41
N LEU A 38 -1.52 1.16 0.57
CA LEU A 38 -2.71 1.73 -0.06
C LEU A 38 -2.39 3.08 -0.70
N ARG A 39 -3.06 3.36 -1.82
CA ARG A 39 -3.09 4.71 -2.39
C ARG A 39 -3.69 5.68 -1.35
N PRO A 40 -3.23 6.95 -1.26
CA PRO A 40 -3.66 7.89 -0.20
C PRO A 40 -5.17 8.00 0.00
N LEU A 41 -5.96 8.00 -1.09
CA LEU A 41 -7.43 8.02 -1.02
C LEU A 41 -8.00 6.85 -0.21
N TYR A 42 -7.52 5.63 -0.49
CA TYR A 42 -7.97 4.43 0.22
C TYR A 42 -7.43 4.37 1.66
N GLY A 43 -6.28 5.01 1.92
CA GLY A 43 -5.76 5.22 3.26
C GLY A 43 -6.72 6.01 4.15
N HIS A 44 -7.33 7.10 3.62
CA HIS A 44 -8.34 7.86 4.34
C HIS A 44 -9.64 7.07 4.56
N LEU A 45 -10.07 6.28 3.58
CA LEU A 45 -11.23 5.39 3.74
C LEU A 45 -10.98 4.32 4.81
N ALA A 46 -9.79 3.72 4.83
CA ALA A 46 -9.41 2.76 5.87
C ALA A 46 -9.37 3.40 7.26
N ALA A 47 -8.88 4.65 7.38
CA ALA A 47 -8.93 5.39 8.63
C ALA A 47 -10.38 5.67 9.09
N GLY A 48 -11.27 6.01 8.18
CA GLY A 48 -12.71 6.15 8.46
C GLY A 48 -13.35 4.84 8.96
N ALA A 49 -13.01 3.71 8.31
CA ALA A 49 -13.46 2.38 8.75
C ALA A 49 -12.93 2.03 10.14
N ALA A 50 -11.67 2.34 10.44
CA ALA A 50 -11.09 2.15 11.78
C ALA A 50 -11.82 2.98 12.85
N ALA A 51 -12.12 4.24 12.56
CA ALA A 51 -12.89 5.09 13.46
C ALA A 51 -14.30 4.51 13.71
N MET A 52 -14.94 3.97 12.66
CA MET A 52 -16.24 3.32 12.80
C MET A 52 -16.15 2.04 13.65
N LEU A 53 -15.12 1.22 13.49
CA LEU A 53 -14.89 0.03 14.33
C LEU A 53 -14.72 0.40 15.81
N LEU A 54 -13.94 1.44 16.08
CA LEU A 54 -13.75 1.95 17.45
C LEU A 54 -15.06 2.50 18.04
N LEU A 55 -15.84 3.21 17.24
CA LEU A 55 -17.17 3.69 17.65
C LEU A 55 -18.11 2.53 17.97
N CYS A 56 -18.17 1.50 17.10
CA CYS A 56 -18.96 0.29 17.33
C CYS A 56 -18.53 -0.44 18.61
N PHE A 57 -17.21 -0.52 18.88
CA PHE A 57 -16.70 -1.07 20.11
C PHE A 57 -17.21 -0.28 21.33
N VAL A 58 -17.08 1.04 21.30
CA VAL A 58 -17.53 1.92 22.40
C VAL A 58 -19.04 1.79 22.63
N CYS A 59 -19.84 1.83 21.56
CA CYS A 59 -21.29 1.65 21.64
C CYS A 59 -21.66 0.27 22.22
N GLY A 60 -21.03 -0.80 21.72
CA GLY A 60 -21.24 -2.15 22.23
C GLY A 60 -20.86 -2.29 23.71
N TRP A 61 -19.76 -1.65 24.11
CA TRP A 61 -19.32 -1.61 25.51
C TRP A 61 -20.33 -0.88 26.40
N PHE A 62 -20.85 0.29 25.97
CA PHE A 62 -21.87 1.03 26.71
C PHE A 62 -23.18 0.26 26.85
N VAL A 63 -23.68 -0.35 25.76
CA VAL A 63 -24.90 -1.18 25.76
C VAL A 63 -24.74 -2.32 26.78
N ARG A 64 -23.63 -3.03 26.71
CA ARG A 64 -23.35 -4.13 27.64
C ARG A 64 -23.25 -3.67 29.09
N ARG A 65 -22.54 -2.55 29.34
CA ARG A 65 -22.42 -2.01 30.68
C ARG A 65 -23.79 -1.61 31.29
N ARG A 66 -24.71 -1.10 30.45
CA ARG A 66 -26.09 -0.82 30.86
C ARG A 66 -26.87 -2.08 31.18
N SER A 67 -26.71 -3.14 30.37
CA SER A 67 -27.36 -4.45 30.62
C SER A 67 -26.92 -5.04 31.94
N LEU A 68 -25.59 -5.05 32.22
CA LEU A 68 -25.05 -5.56 33.48
C LEU A 68 -25.57 -4.75 34.71
N LYS A 69 -25.76 -3.43 34.59
CA LYS A 69 -26.33 -2.63 35.66
C LYS A 69 -27.78 -2.99 35.94
N ARG A 70 -28.61 -3.18 34.90
CA ARG A 70 -30.03 -3.59 35.04
C ARG A 70 -30.16 -4.97 35.68
N GLU A 71 -29.28 -5.92 35.33
CA GLU A 71 -29.22 -7.23 35.97
C GLU A 71 -28.85 -7.12 37.47
N ALA A 72 -27.97 -6.18 37.85
CA ALA A 72 -27.56 -5.94 39.22
C ALA A 72 -28.66 -5.22 40.06
N GLU A 73 -29.52 -4.44 39.42
CA GLU A 73 -30.64 -3.72 40.04
C GLU A 73 -31.90 -4.61 40.26
N GLY A 74 -31.81 -5.92 39.94
CA GLY A 74 -32.86 -6.89 40.29
C GLY A 74 -34.10 -6.85 39.39
N GLU A 75 -34.02 -6.22 38.21
CA GLU A 75 -35.08 -6.28 37.22
C GLU A 75 -35.13 -7.69 36.60
N HIS A 76 -35.84 -8.60 37.29
CA HIS A 76 -36.11 -9.96 36.79
C HIS A 76 -36.96 -9.89 35.50
N VAL A 77 -36.33 -9.74 34.39
CA VAL A 77 -36.94 -10.09 33.12
C VAL A 77 -37.06 -11.62 33.12
N HIS A 78 -38.30 -12.13 33.14
CA HIS A 78 -38.61 -13.55 33.06
C HIS A 78 -37.89 -14.14 31.84
N GLU A 79 -36.74 -14.75 32.10
CA GLU A 79 -36.04 -15.54 31.12
C GLU A 79 -36.82 -16.84 30.87
N GLY A 80 -37.52 -16.88 29.76
CA GLY A 80 -37.90 -18.19 29.18
C GLY A 80 -36.59 -18.97 29.03
N HIS A 81 -36.56 -20.19 29.55
CA HIS A 81 -35.46 -21.14 29.49
C HIS A 81 -34.96 -21.29 28.04
N ALA A 82 -34.12 -20.38 27.56
CA ALA A 82 -33.27 -20.62 26.43
C ALA A 82 -32.13 -21.47 26.97
N CYS A 83 -32.08 -22.76 26.61
CA CYS A 83 -30.91 -23.61 26.78
C CYS A 83 -29.72 -22.85 26.19
N GLY A 84 -28.95 -22.16 27.07
CA GLY A 84 -27.74 -21.48 26.69
C GLY A 84 -26.74 -22.56 26.29
N GLU A 85 -26.61 -22.83 25.00
CA GLU A 85 -25.43 -23.53 24.52
C GLU A 85 -24.22 -22.77 25.00
N ALA A 86 -23.42 -23.41 25.85
CA ALA A 86 -22.14 -22.90 26.29
C ALA A 86 -21.39 -22.42 25.05
N PRO A 87 -20.82 -21.20 25.03
CA PRO A 87 -20.12 -20.71 23.87
C PRO A 87 -19.07 -21.72 23.49
N SER A 88 -19.20 -22.33 22.31
CA SER A 88 -18.29 -23.40 21.89
C SER A 88 -16.87 -22.82 21.91
N ALA A 89 -15.90 -23.57 22.42
CA ALA A 89 -14.48 -23.19 22.45
C ALA A 89 -13.98 -22.68 21.09
N TRP A 90 -14.62 -23.13 20.01
CA TRP A 90 -14.40 -22.74 18.63
C TRP A 90 -14.60 -21.23 18.37
N ARG A 91 -15.56 -20.57 19.05
CA ARG A 91 -15.78 -19.12 18.92
C ARG A 91 -14.59 -18.32 19.46
N TYR A 92 -13.95 -18.79 20.53
CA TYR A 92 -12.75 -18.14 21.07
C TYR A 92 -11.55 -18.33 20.14
N VAL A 93 -11.40 -19.50 19.55
CA VAL A 93 -10.35 -19.78 18.57
C VAL A 93 -10.45 -18.86 17.37
N TRP A 94 -11.64 -18.67 16.82
CA TRP A 94 -11.86 -17.74 15.70
C TRP A 94 -11.58 -16.29 16.07
N SER A 95 -12.02 -15.83 17.25
CA SER A 95 -11.73 -14.45 17.70
C SER A 95 -10.22 -14.19 17.84
N LEU A 96 -9.47 -15.18 18.34
CA LEU A 96 -8.01 -15.10 18.44
C LEU A 96 -7.35 -15.18 17.06
N ALA A 97 -7.85 -16.02 16.15
CA ALA A 97 -7.32 -16.12 14.80
C ALA A 97 -7.40 -14.79 14.04
N PHE A 98 -8.44 -13.98 14.27
CA PHE A 98 -8.57 -12.64 13.70
C PHE A 98 -7.49 -11.64 14.16
N LEU A 99 -6.80 -11.89 15.26
CA LEU A 99 -5.70 -11.05 15.76
C LEU A 99 -4.34 -11.46 15.17
N ILE A 100 -4.21 -12.65 14.59
CA ILE A 100 -2.95 -13.14 14.00
C ILE A 100 -2.36 -12.16 12.98
N PRO A 101 -3.13 -11.61 12.00
CA PRO A 101 -2.57 -10.67 11.03
C PRO A 101 -2.04 -9.38 11.67
N ILE A 102 -2.63 -8.94 12.78
CA ILE A 102 -2.17 -7.76 13.53
C ILE A 102 -0.79 -8.06 14.14
N VAL A 103 -0.64 -9.21 14.78
CA VAL A 103 0.64 -9.63 15.38
C VAL A 103 1.72 -9.75 14.31
N ILE A 104 1.39 -10.37 13.18
CA ILE A 104 2.30 -10.49 12.03
C ILE A 104 2.67 -9.10 11.50
N GLY A 105 1.71 -8.21 11.30
CA GLY A 105 1.93 -6.86 10.79
C GLY A 105 2.76 -5.97 11.73
N LEU A 106 2.72 -6.22 13.04
CA LEU A 106 3.57 -5.52 14.01
C LEU A 106 4.96 -6.12 14.13
N ALA A 107 5.09 -7.45 13.93
CA ALA A 107 6.35 -8.19 14.09
C ALA A 107 7.25 -8.10 12.84
N LEU A 108 6.65 -8.05 11.65
CA LEU A 108 7.41 -7.98 10.40
C LEU A 108 7.83 -6.54 10.09
N PRO A 109 9.09 -6.33 9.65
CA PRO A 109 9.52 -5.01 9.20
C PRO A 109 8.75 -4.63 7.94
N GLU A 110 8.12 -3.46 7.98
CA GLU A 110 7.40 -2.90 6.83
C GLU A 110 8.42 -2.47 5.78
N ARG A 111 8.43 -3.15 4.64
CA ARG A 111 9.26 -2.82 3.49
C ARG A 111 8.37 -2.51 2.30
N GLY A 112 8.69 -1.45 1.57
CA GLY A 112 8.09 -1.17 0.27
C GLY A 112 8.43 -2.28 -0.75
N LEU A 113 7.77 -2.26 -1.89
CA LEU A 113 8.09 -3.15 -3.01
C LEU A 113 9.52 -2.85 -3.51
N ASN A 114 10.28 -3.89 -3.77
CA ASN A 114 11.72 -3.84 -4.07
C ASN A 114 12.06 -4.32 -5.50
N ALA A 115 13.33 -4.30 -5.85
CA ALA A 115 13.83 -4.73 -7.16
C ALA A 115 13.45 -6.18 -7.51
N LEU A 116 13.47 -7.09 -6.53
CA LEU A 116 13.05 -8.47 -6.76
C LEU A 116 11.57 -8.54 -7.15
N ALA A 117 10.70 -7.81 -6.43
CA ALA A 117 9.28 -7.73 -6.77
C ALA A 117 9.05 -7.08 -8.15
N ALA A 118 9.85 -6.07 -8.51
CA ALA A 118 9.79 -5.45 -9.82
C ALA A 118 10.14 -6.45 -10.95
N LEU A 119 11.23 -7.19 -10.79
CA LEU A 119 11.65 -8.21 -11.77
C LEU A 119 10.63 -9.35 -11.90
N GLN A 120 10.07 -9.82 -10.77
CA GLN A 120 9.03 -10.86 -10.79
C GLN A 120 7.74 -10.42 -11.48
N ARG A 121 7.46 -9.12 -11.51
CA ARG A 121 6.28 -8.52 -12.13
C ARG A 121 6.55 -7.96 -13.53
N GLY A 122 7.68 -8.33 -14.15
CA GLY A 122 7.99 -7.99 -15.52
C GLY A 122 8.65 -6.63 -15.72
N ALA A 123 9.31 -6.06 -14.71
CA ALA A 123 10.12 -4.88 -14.92
C ALA A 123 11.20 -5.14 -15.98
N GLY A 124 11.25 -4.28 -17.01
CA GLY A 124 12.13 -4.44 -18.16
C GLY A 124 11.46 -5.13 -19.36
N ASP A 125 10.18 -5.51 -19.27
CA ASP A 125 9.38 -5.88 -20.43
C ASP A 125 8.91 -4.61 -21.14
N PRO A 126 9.38 -4.33 -22.37
CA PRO A 126 9.00 -3.12 -23.09
C PRO A 126 7.51 -3.08 -23.45
N ALA A 127 6.86 -4.24 -23.62
CA ALA A 127 5.44 -4.31 -23.94
C ALA A 127 4.59 -3.81 -22.75
N MET A 128 4.94 -4.21 -21.53
CA MET A 128 4.26 -3.74 -20.33
C MET A 128 4.44 -2.22 -20.10
N ALA A 129 5.66 -1.71 -20.33
CA ALA A 129 5.93 -0.29 -20.22
C ALA A 129 5.12 0.54 -21.21
N ALA A 130 5.02 0.10 -22.47
CA ALA A 130 4.23 0.76 -23.50
C ALA A 130 2.73 0.73 -23.21
N GLU A 131 2.20 -0.39 -22.73
CA GLU A 131 0.79 -0.50 -22.34
C GLU A 131 0.41 0.45 -21.20
N LEU A 132 1.23 0.49 -20.14
CA LEU A 132 1.01 1.42 -19.01
C LEU A 132 1.14 2.89 -19.44
N ALA A 133 2.07 3.20 -20.35
CA ALA A 133 2.24 4.54 -20.89
C ALA A 133 1.02 4.98 -21.72
N ALA A 134 0.42 4.07 -22.47
CA ALA A 134 -0.76 4.37 -23.29
C ALA A 134 -2.06 4.56 -22.48
N GLN A 135 -2.17 3.90 -21.31
CA GLN A 135 -3.38 3.93 -20.49
C GLN A 135 -3.53 5.18 -19.61
N GLN A 136 -2.47 5.96 -19.42
CA GLN A 136 -2.47 7.10 -18.51
C GLN A 136 -2.15 8.42 -19.23
N GLN A 137 -2.79 9.49 -18.75
CA GLN A 137 -2.47 10.84 -19.22
C GLN A 137 -1.05 11.23 -18.81
N LEU A 138 -0.38 12.02 -19.66
CA LEU A 138 0.94 12.56 -19.40
C LEU A 138 1.00 13.18 -17.99
N ALA A 139 1.96 12.74 -17.19
CA ALA A 139 2.21 13.33 -15.89
C ALA A 139 2.72 14.76 -16.08
N GLU A 140 2.15 15.70 -15.32
CA GLU A 140 2.60 17.10 -15.33
C GLU A 140 4.08 17.17 -14.98
N ALA A 141 4.85 17.88 -15.81
CA ALA A 141 6.26 18.13 -15.58
C ALA A 141 6.45 19.46 -14.87
N ARG A 142 7.28 19.46 -13.81
CA ARG A 142 7.81 20.66 -13.18
C ARG A 142 9.25 20.86 -13.64
N GLU A 143 9.65 22.07 -13.92
CA GLU A 143 11.04 22.35 -14.29
C GLU A 143 11.93 22.33 -13.04
N GLU A 144 13.01 21.54 -13.08
CA GLU A 144 14.04 21.45 -12.04
C GLU A 144 15.42 21.38 -12.69
N GLN A 145 16.30 22.31 -12.41
CA GLN A 145 17.65 22.40 -12.98
C GLN A 145 17.71 22.43 -14.52
N GLY A 146 16.68 22.99 -15.19
CA GLY A 146 16.59 22.99 -16.65
C GLY A 146 16.10 21.69 -17.27
N TYR A 147 15.62 20.73 -16.44
CA TYR A 147 14.99 19.50 -16.86
C TYR A 147 13.51 19.51 -16.49
N GLY A 148 12.67 18.98 -17.36
CA GLY A 148 11.26 18.76 -17.07
C GLY A 148 11.10 17.64 -16.03
N TRP A 149 10.89 18.00 -14.76
CA TRP A 149 10.73 17.03 -13.67
C TRP A 149 9.41 16.28 -13.81
N THR A 150 9.49 14.95 -13.81
CA THR A 150 8.32 14.10 -14.01
C THR A 150 8.44 12.76 -13.23
N THR A 151 7.41 11.93 -13.33
CA THR A 151 7.45 10.55 -12.79
C THR A 151 8.18 9.60 -13.75
N VAL A 152 8.55 8.42 -13.29
CA VAL A 152 9.13 7.38 -14.17
C VAL A 152 8.16 7.02 -15.29
N LEU A 153 6.85 7.01 -15.01
CA LEU A 153 5.82 6.84 -16.03
C LEU A 153 5.84 7.98 -17.07
N GLY A 154 5.97 9.23 -16.62
CA GLY A 154 6.08 10.38 -17.51
C GLY A 154 7.34 10.34 -18.37
N VAL A 155 8.45 9.76 -17.89
CA VAL A 155 9.63 9.49 -18.73
C VAL A 155 9.33 8.41 -19.77
N ALA A 156 8.71 7.31 -19.37
CA ALA A 156 8.32 6.23 -20.29
C ALA A 156 7.42 6.75 -21.41
N GLN A 157 6.45 7.61 -21.10
CA GLN A 157 5.59 8.27 -22.10
C GLN A 157 6.38 9.15 -23.08
N ARG A 158 7.39 9.88 -22.59
CA ARG A 158 8.23 10.72 -23.44
C ARG A 158 9.18 9.93 -24.34
N LEU A 159 9.54 8.72 -23.98
CA LEU A 159 10.29 7.81 -24.85
C LEU A 159 9.48 7.34 -26.06
N GLU A 160 8.14 7.44 -26.00
CA GLU A 160 7.27 7.15 -27.16
C GLU A 160 7.05 8.38 -28.05
N MET A 161 7.50 9.57 -27.64
CA MET A 161 7.41 10.78 -28.44
C MET A 161 8.58 10.88 -29.45
N PRO A 162 8.37 11.47 -30.63
CA PRO A 162 9.42 11.53 -31.65
C PRO A 162 10.56 12.49 -31.30
N GLU A 163 10.34 13.40 -30.37
CA GLU A 163 11.31 14.44 -30.01
C GLU A 163 12.03 14.10 -28.70
N ALA A 164 13.35 14.26 -28.71
CA ALA A 164 14.16 14.12 -27.52
C ALA A 164 13.89 15.24 -26.52
N GLN A 165 13.66 14.91 -25.27
CA GLN A 165 13.30 15.86 -24.20
C GLN A 165 14.25 15.73 -23.01
N LYS A 166 14.62 16.87 -22.41
CA LYS A 166 15.35 16.88 -21.14
C LYS A 166 14.39 16.61 -20.00
N VAL A 167 14.65 15.56 -19.24
CA VAL A 167 13.76 15.10 -18.15
C VAL A 167 14.55 14.78 -16.90
N GLY A 168 13.88 14.96 -15.76
CA GLY A 168 14.35 14.52 -14.46
C GLY A 168 13.31 13.64 -13.79
N ALA A 169 13.75 12.53 -13.18
CA ALA A 169 12.84 11.62 -12.46
C ALA A 169 13.54 10.99 -11.25
N VAL A 170 12.71 10.50 -10.30
CA VAL A 170 13.18 9.72 -9.15
C VAL A 170 12.59 8.32 -9.20
N GLY A 171 13.44 7.34 -8.94
CA GLY A 171 13.07 5.93 -8.85
C GLY A 171 14.15 5.13 -8.15
N PHE A 172 13.98 3.84 -8.06
CA PHE A 172 15.01 2.94 -7.55
C PHE A 172 15.64 2.12 -8.67
N VAL A 173 16.88 1.74 -8.45
CA VAL A 173 17.70 0.99 -9.40
C VAL A 173 17.31 -0.48 -9.39
N VAL A 174 17.16 -1.03 -10.59
CA VAL A 174 17.02 -2.48 -10.82
C VAL A 174 18.02 -2.90 -11.88
N ARG A 175 18.82 -3.90 -11.57
CA ARG A 175 19.75 -4.54 -12.50
C ARG A 175 19.65 -6.05 -12.36
N ASN A 176 19.82 -6.75 -13.46
CA ASN A 176 19.90 -8.21 -13.52
C ASN A 176 21.05 -8.63 -14.45
N GLU A 177 21.26 -9.92 -14.59
CA GLU A 177 22.33 -10.47 -15.44
C GLU A 177 22.22 -10.10 -16.93
N LYS A 178 21.01 -9.75 -17.39
CA LYS A 178 20.74 -9.33 -18.77
C LYS A 178 20.92 -7.84 -18.99
N THR A 179 21.07 -7.05 -17.92
CA THR A 179 21.23 -5.59 -18.00
C THR A 179 22.67 -5.28 -18.44
N PRO A 180 22.88 -4.49 -19.52
CA PRO A 180 24.22 -4.05 -19.92
C PRO A 180 24.98 -3.36 -18.79
N ALA A 181 26.32 -3.43 -18.81
CA ALA A 181 27.15 -2.87 -17.74
C ALA A 181 27.02 -1.34 -17.60
N ASP A 182 26.74 -0.67 -18.72
CA ASP A 182 26.52 0.79 -18.81
C ASP A 182 25.05 1.20 -18.69
N GLN A 183 24.16 0.29 -18.22
CA GLN A 183 22.75 0.55 -18.10
C GLN A 183 22.18 0.04 -16.77
N PHE A 184 21.06 0.63 -16.37
CA PHE A 184 20.19 0.15 -15.30
C PHE A 184 18.73 0.47 -15.64
N LEU A 185 17.80 -0.16 -14.96
CA LEU A 185 16.38 0.19 -15.02
C LEU A 185 16.06 1.14 -13.88
N LEU A 186 15.53 2.32 -14.19
CA LEU A 186 14.91 3.22 -13.23
C LEU A 186 13.47 2.81 -13.05
N VAL A 187 13.11 2.37 -11.85
CA VAL A 187 11.80 1.75 -11.59
C VAL A 187 11.01 2.49 -10.53
N ARG A 188 9.71 2.59 -10.73
CA ARG A 188 8.71 2.87 -9.69
C ARG A 188 7.48 2.01 -9.92
N PHE A 189 6.78 1.71 -8.83
CA PHE A 189 5.53 0.99 -8.93
C PHE A 189 4.35 1.96 -9.09
N LEU A 190 3.46 1.61 -10.00
CA LEU A 190 2.15 2.22 -10.14
C LEU A 190 1.15 1.36 -9.36
N ILE A 191 0.34 1.99 -8.50
CA ILE A 191 -0.73 1.31 -7.77
C ILE A 191 -2.09 1.95 -8.10
N SER A 192 -3.10 1.12 -8.31
CA SER A 192 -4.48 1.59 -8.49
C SER A 192 -5.22 1.71 -7.17
N CYS A 193 -5.16 0.68 -6.32
CA CYS A 193 -5.78 0.68 -5.00
C CYS A 193 -4.81 0.28 -3.88
N CYS A 194 -3.98 -0.75 -4.06
CA CYS A 194 -3.12 -1.29 -3.02
C CYS A 194 -1.84 -1.94 -3.58
N ALA A 195 -0.90 -2.27 -2.71
CA ALA A 195 0.38 -2.88 -3.11
C ALA A 195 0.23 -4.25 -3.83
N ALA A 196 -0.94 -4.91 -3.71
CA ALA A 196 -1.19 -6.17 -4.41
C ALA A 196 -1.37 -5.98 -5.93
N ASP A 197 -1.91 -4.85 -6.37
CA ASP A 197 -2.10 -4.51 -7.79
C ASP A 197 -0.92 -3.73 -8.39
N ALA A 198 0.17 -3.57 -7.64
CA ALA A 198 1.30 -2.78 -8.06
C ALA A 198 1.95 -3.31 -9.34
N SER A 199 2.02 -2.47 -10.35
CA SER A 199 2.68 -2.73 -11.62
C SER A 199 3.98 -1.94 -11.70
N PRO A 200 5.12 -2.57 -12.03
CA PRO A 200 6.38 -1.87 -12.16
C PRO A 200 6.42 -1.09 -13.48
N VAL A 201 6.70 0.21 -13.40
CA VAL A 201 7.07 1.04 -14.54
C VAL A 201 8.59 1.15 -14.53
N ALA A 202 9.22 0.71 -15.61
CA ALA A 202 10.67 0.67 -15.76
C ALA A 202 11.10 1.45 -16.99
N VAL A 203 12.13 2.28 -16.82
CA VAL A 203 12.77 3.03 -17.91
C VAL A 203 14.24 2.60 -17.99
N PRO A 204 14.72 2.13 -19.13
CA PRO A 204 16.13 1.89 -19.31
C PRO A 204 16.90 3.21 -19.26
N VAL A 205 17.94 3.26 -18.45
CA VAL A 205 18.82 4.42 -18.29
C VAL A 205 20.23 4.04 -18.69
N LYS A 206 20.81 4.78 -19.62
CA LYS A 206 22.20 4.64 -20.03
C LYS A 206 23.05 5.59 -19.19
N TRP A 207 23.99 5.02 -18.43
CA TRP A 207 24.89 5.73 -17.53
C TRP A 207 26.24 5.01 -17.44
N PRO A 208 27.38 5.64 -17.77
CA PRO A 208 28.69 4.96 -17.81
C PRO A 208 29.06 4.24 -16.50
N GLU A 209 28.67 4.80 -15.37
CA GLU A 209 28.96 4.26 -14.03
C GLU A 209 27.79 3.40 -13.48
N ALA A 210 26.89 2.91 -14.32
CA ALA A 210 25.72 2.14 -13.89
C ALA A 210 26.10 0.90 -13.07
N HIS A 211 27.28 0.32 -13.32
CA HIS A 211 27.80 -0.82 -12.58
C HIS A 211 28.09 -0.55 -11.09
N THR A 212 28.24 0.72 -10.68
CA THR A 212 28.48 1.12 -9.29
C THR A 212 27.19 1.21 -8.47
N LEU A 213 26.02 1.23 -9.13
CA LEU A 213 24.73 1.36 -8.47
C LEU A 213 24.25 0.01 -7.96
N GLU A 214 23.70 0.00 -6.75
CA GLU A 214 23.14 -1.19 -6.12
C GLU A 214 21.63 -1.32 -6.38
N ASN A 215 21.13 -2.55 -6.42
CA ASN A 215 19.70 -2.82 -6.50
C ASN A 215 18.97 -2.23 -5.28
N ASN A 216 17.79 -1.65 -5.51
CA ASN A 216 16.97 -0.93 -4.53
C ASN A 216 17.54 0.43 -4.08
N GLN A 217 18.67 0.87 -4.61
CA GLN A 217 19.17 2.22 -4.37
C GLN A 217 18.23 3.24 -5.03
N TRP A 218 17.75 4.20 -4.25
CA TRP A 218 16.98 5.32 -4.77
C TRP A 218 17.92 6.36 -5.39
N VAL A 219 17.56 6.80 -6.59
CA VAL A 219 18.33 7.78 -7.36
C VAL A 219 17.43 8.82 -8.02
N LYS A 220 17.96 10.04 -8.16
CA LYS A 220 17.47 11.06 -9.08
C LYS A 220 18.28 10.96 -10.35
N VAL A 221 17.60 10.90 -11.47
CA VAL A 221 18.22 10.84 -12.80
C VAL A 221 17.82 12.09 -13.57
N PHE A 222 18.79 12.77 -14.14
CA PHE A 222 18.61 13.89 -15.07
C PHE A 222 19.26 13.51 -16.38
N GLY A 223 18.57 13.71 -17.50
CA GLY A 223 19.08 13.30 -18.79
C GLY A 223 18.16 13.68 -19.92
N GLN A 224 18.47 13.16 -21.09
CA GLN A 224 17.71 13.36 -22.31
C GLN A 224 17.13 12.04 -22.81
N THR A 225 15.85 12.04 -23.19
CA THR A 225 15.22 10.87 -23.82
C THR A 225 15.81 10.64 -25.19
N ASP A 226 16.08 9.39 -25.50
CA ASP A 226 16.43 8.91 -26.85
C ASP A 226 15.27 8.03 -27.35
N PRO A 227 14.37 8.60 -28.18
CA PRO A 227 13.21 7.86 -28.68
C PRO A 227 13.55 6.71 -29.61
N GLU A 228 14.68 6.78 -30.35
CA GLU A 228 15.09 5.72 -31.26
C GLU A 228 15.61 4.49 -30.50
N ALA A 229 16.47 4.72 -29.53
CA ALA A 229 17.02 3.66 -28.69
C ALA A 229 16.07 3.25 -27.54
N LYS A 230 14.97 3.99 -27.28
CA LYS A 230 14.04 3.77 -26.17
C LYS A 230 14.72 3.79 -24.79
N VAL A 231 15.69 4.67 -24.61
CA VAL A 231 16.46 4.81 -23.37
C VAL A 231 16.50 6.28 -22.90
N LEU A 232 16.68 6.47 -21.60
CA LEU A 232 17.05 7.76 -21.04
C LEU A 232 18.57 7.83 -20.95
N VAL A 233 19.20 8.71 -21.71
CA VAL A 233 20.65 8.98 -21.61
C VAL A 233 20.86 9.94 -20.45
N ALA A 234 21.46 9.46 -19.36
CA ALA A 234 21.64 10.25 -18.17
C ALA A 234 22.85 11.18 -18.30
N ASP A 235 22.62 12.47 -18.02
CA ASP A 235 23.67 13.47 -17.83
C ASP A 235 24.19 13.46 -16.39
N LYS A 236 23.30 13.14 -15.43
CA LYS A 236 23.59 13.16 -14.00
C LYS A 236 22.71 12.14 -13.25
N VAL A 237 23.35 11.41 -12.34
CA VAL A 237 22.66 10.49 -11.41
C VAL A 237 23.08 10.84 -9.98
N GLU A 238 22.12 11.13 -9.12
CA GLU A 238 22.34 11.51 -7.73
C GLU A 238 21.66 10.52 -6.78
N PRO A 239 22.29 10.15 -5.65
CA PRO A 239 21.60 9.40 -4.61
C PRO A 239 20.37 10.14 -4.10
N ALA A 240 19.29 9.43 -3.87
CA ALA A 240 18.06 9.98 -3.33
C ALA A 240 17.61 9.18 -2.09
N ARG A 241 16.78 9.82 -1.27
CA ARG A 241 16.05 9.09 -0.22
C ARG A 241 14.78 8.52 -0.81
N GLU A 242 14.35 7.38 -0.28
CA GLU A 242 13.03 6.85 -0.59
C GLU A 242 11.95 7.91 -0.29
N PRO A 243 11.09 8.25 -1.25
CA PRO A 243 9.99 9.18 -1.02
C PRO A 243 9.02 8.65 0.02
N ALA A 244 8.34 9.55 0.75
CA ALA A 244 7.29 9.18 1.70
C ALA A 244 6.13 8.39 1.05
N ASN A 245 5.88 8.65 -0.24
CA ASN A 245 5.05 7.81 -1.10
C ASN A 245 5.95 7.19 -2.18
N PRO A 246 6.35 5.91 -2.03
CA PRO A 246 7.23 5.24 -3.00
C PRO A 246 6.52 4.86 -4.30
N TYR A 247 5.21 4.97 -4.36
CA TYR A 247 4.37 4.62 -5.51
C TYR A 247 3.97 5.84 -6.34
N MET A 248 3.44 5.56 -7.53
CA MET A 248 2.84 6.54 -8.45
C MET A 248 1.33 6.33 -8.52
#